data_3d2ec428fbfad2926a5a4b5d06d2297d
#
_entry.id   3d2ec428fbfad2926a5a4b5d06d2297d
#
_cell.length_a   1.000
_cell.length_b   1.000
_cell.length_c   1.000
_cell.angle_alpha   90.00
_cell.angle_beta   90.00
_cell.angle_gamma   90.00
#
_symmetry.space_group_name_H-M   'P 1'
#
loop_
_entity.id
_entity.type
_entity.pdbx_description
1 polymer ?
#
loop_
_entity_poly.entity_id
_entity_poly.type
_entity_poly.pdbx_seq_one_letter_code
_entity_poly.pdbx_strand_id
1 'polypeptide(L)'
;MDKLVLYCKSYVNDVERVKILLESIKEFNSDNLPFYISTPKKDQHIFKNELGNEGWSWIADEDIDQEGNGWKNQQIIKSQFWKLNLCENYVCIDSDSQFIKPFYLSDFMYNEEIPYTICHQQKQLFDWSIGKLPFNPIDSFKKDRKLVMDLFDRKGVFYDFGPSPTIWSKKVWESLEENYIKTNNLTFSKLIDYSPSEFSWYGEWLLTMNFPIYPLEPLFKVYHYKQQYLEDKQRGIILDNIKNLYLGIILQSNWGAPLKY
;
A
#
# COMPACT_ATOMS: atom_id res chain seq x y z
N MET A 1 15.81 12.65 9.95
CA MET A 1 14.85 12.07 8.97
C MET A 1 15.27 10.63 8.77
N ASP A 2 14.35 9.70 9.02
CA ASP A 2 14.64 8.26 8.89
C ASP A 2 14.78 7.85 7.42
N LYS A 3 15.60 6.83 7.14
CA LYS A 3 15.74 6.30 5.78
C LYS A 3 14.47 5.61 5.29
N LEU A 4 13.84 4.84 6.18
CA LEU A 4 12.61 4.13 5.93
C LEU A 4 11.76 4.05 7.19
N VAL A 5 10.46 4.23 7.04
CA VAL A 5 9.48 4.00 8.09
C VAL A 5 8.34 3.12 7.60
N LEU A 6 7.65 2.48 8.50
CA LEU A 6 6.38 1.83 8.23
C LEU A 6 5.25 2.85 8.41
N TYR A 7 4.25 2.81 7.54
CA TYR A 7 3.12 3.72 7.60
C TYR A 7 1.81 3.01 7.29
N CYS A 8 0.80 3.23 8.12
CA CYS A 8 -0.55 2.74 7.91
C CYS A 8 -1.56 3.87 8.05
N LYS A 9 -2.42 4.04 7.03
CA LYS A 9 -3.62 4.87 7.12
C LYS A 9 -4.81 4.00 7.52
N SER A 10 -5.54 4.40 8.56
CA SER A 10 -6.71 3.64 9.03
C SER A 10 -7.90 4.53 9.42
N TYR A 11 -9.01 3.91 9.76
CA TYR A 11 -10.23 4.56 10.24
C TYR A 11 -10.96 3.66 11.27
N VAL A 12 -11.92 4.21 11.98
CA VAL A 12 -12.50 3.59 13.17
C VAL A 12 -13.00 2.15 12.99
N ASN A 13 -13.53 1.79 11.83
CA ASN A 13 -14.04 0.43 11.61
C ASN A 13 -12.93 -0.63 11.49
N ASP A 14 -11.68 -0.21 11.34
CA ASP A 14 -10.53 -1.10 11.16
C ASP A 14 -9.70 -1.28 12.45
N VAL A 15 -10.15 -0.79 13.60
CA VAL A 15 -9.39 -0.85 14.88
C VAL A 15 -8.88 -2.27 15.16
N GLU A 16 -9.74 -3.29 15.04
CA GLU A 16 -9.34 -4.69 15.30
C GLU A 16 -8.32 -5.20 14.28
N ARG A 17 -8.39 -4.74 13.03
CA ARG A 17 -7.40 -5.08 12.00
C ARG A 17 -6.06 -4.43 12.28
N VAL A 18 -6.08 -3.15 12.65
CA VAL A 18 -4.86 -2.43 13.06
C VAL A 18 -4.21 -3.09 14.26
N LYS A 19 -5.00 -3.59 15.23
CA LYS A 19 -4.46 -4.34 16.36
C LYS A 19 -3.65 -5.56 15.93
N ILE A 20 -4.16 -6.34 14.99
CA ILE A 20 -3.45 -7.51 14.46
C ILE A 20 -2.19 -7.10 13.70
N LEU A 21 -2.27 -6.05 12.90
CA LEU A 21 -1.11 -5.49 12.21
C LEU A 21 -0.04 -5.07 13.22
N LEU A 22 -0.41 -4.35 14.28
CA LEU A 22 0.49 -3.91 15.36
C LEU A 22 1.13 -5.10 16.09
N GLU A 23 0.34 -6.10 16.46
CA GLU A 23 0.85 -7.33 17.08
C GLU A 23 1.93 -7.98 16.20
N SER A 24 1.66 -8.08 14.90
CA SER A 24 2.60 -8.69 13.95
C SER A 24 3.86 -7.84 13.73
N ILE A 25 3.73 -6.51 13.69
CA ILE A 25 4.90 -5.61 13.61
C ILE A 25 5.73 -5.73 14.88
N LYS A 26 5.12 -5.74 16.05
CA LYS A 26 5.84 -5.90 17.33
C LYS A 26 6.60 -7.22 17.40
N GLU A 27 6.04 -8.29 16.82
CA GLU A 27 6.68 -9.62 16.81
C GLU A 27 7.81 -9.73 15.78
N PHE A 28 7.64 -9.15 14.59
CA PHE A 28 8.48 -9.46 13.44
C PHE A 28 9.39 -8.33 12.93
N ASN A 29 9.27 -7.11 13.45
CA ASN A 29 10.09 -5.96 13.05
C ASN A 29 11.50 -6.06 13.65
N SER A 30 12.39 -6.78 12.98
CA SER A 30 13.73 -7.12 13.50
C SER A 30 14.68 -5.92 13.60
N ASP A 31 14.55 -4.94 12.73
CA ASP A 31 15.39 -3.74 12.71
C ASP A 31 14.77 -2.56 13.47
N ASN A 32 13.63 -2.77 14.16
CA ASN A 32 12.91 -1.72 14.89
C ASN A 32 12.60 -0.49 14.02
N LEU A 33 12.17 -0.72 12.78
CA LEU A 33 11.74 0.35 11.88
C LEU A 33 10.62 1.17 12.53
N PRO A 34 10.71 2.51 12.54
CA PRO A 34 9.67 3.35 13.10
C PRO A 34 8.33 3.10 12.42
N PHE A 35 7.24 3.07 13.19
CA PHE A 35 5.90 2.87 12.67
C PHE A 35 4.98 4.04 13.00
N TYR A 36 4.33 4.56 11.98
CA TYR A 36 3.37 5.65 12.04
C TYR A 36 1.99 5.18 11.61
N ILE A 37 0.97 5.63 12.32
CA ILE A 37 -0.43 5.34 11.99
C ILE A 37 -1.18 6.66 11.89
N SER A 38 -1.83 6.91 10.75
CA SER A 38 -2.73 8.05 10.64
C SER A 38 -4.19 7.64 10.68
N THR A 39 -4.96 8.47 11.36
CA THR A 39 -6.41 8.32 11.49
C THR A 39 -7.06 9.71 11.52
N PRO A 40 -8.36 9.84 11.18
CA PRO A 40 -9.07 11.09 11.40
C PRO A 40 -8.92 11.54 12.86
N LYS A 41 -8.66 12.82 13.09
CA LYS A 41 -8.45 13.39 14.42
C LYS A 41 -9.58 13.05 15.40
N LYS A 42 -10.82 13.06 14.89
CA LYS A 42 -12.00 12.70 15.68
C LYS A 42 -11.98 11.26 16.20
N ASP A 43 -11.30 10.35 15.50
CA ASP A 43 -11.27 8.91 15.81
C ASP A 43 -10.03 8.52 16.64
N GLN A 44 -9.00 9.39 16.74
CA GLN A 44 -7.75 9.07 17.42
C GLN A 44 -7.91 8.61 18.87
N HIS A 45 -8.87 9.17 19.59
CA HIS A 45 -9.10 8.79 20.98
C HIS A 45 -9.52 7.33 21.12
N ILE A 46 -10.29 6.80 20.15
CA ILE A 46 -10.73 5.38 20.13
C ILE A 46 -9.50 4.49 19.96
N PHE A 47 -8.68 4.78 18.95
CA PHE A 47 -7.47 4.02 18.69
C PHE A 47 -6.47 4.05 19.85
N LYS A 48 -6.24 5.21 20.46
CA LYS A 48 -5.34 5.34 21.61
C LYS A 48 -5.82 4.57 22.84
N ASN A 49 -7.12 4.54 23.07
CA ASN A 49 -7.71 3.79 24.18
C ASN A 49 -7.61 2.27 23.96
N GLU A 50 -7.85 1.78 22.74
CA GLU A 50 -7.86 0.36 22.42
C GLU A 50 -6.45 -0.22 22.22
N LEU A 51 -5.53 0.56 21.63
CA LEU A 51 -4.24 0.08 21.16
C LEU A 51 -3.04 0.66 21.91
N GLY A 52 -3.23 1.71 22.70
CA GLY A 52 -2.15 2.39 23.44
C GLY A 52 -1.22 3.20 22.53
N ASN A 53 -0.01 3.46 23.04
CA ASN A 53 0.99 4.31 22.37
C ASN A 53 2.41 3.68 22.36
N GLU A 54 2.53 2.40 22.69
CA GLU A 54 3.85 1.77 22.82
C GLU A 54 4.33 1.14 21.51
N GLY A 55 5.38 1.71 20.93
CA GLY A 55 6.05 1.16 19.75
C GLY A 55 5.60 1.77 18.42
N TRP A 56 4.70 2.76 18.42
CA TRP A 56 4.26 3.49 17.22
C TRP A 56 3.86 4.93 17.52
N SER A 57 3.74 5.73 16.47
CA SER A 57 3.36 7.14 16.56
C SER A 57 2.03 7.41 15.86
N TRP A 58 1.15 8.17 16.53
CA TRP A 58 -0.13 8.59 15.98
C TRP A 58 -0.03 9.93 15.26
N ILE A 59 -0.64 10.00 14.08
CA ILE A 59 -0.74 11.22 13.26
C ILE A 59 -2.21 11.47 12.98
N ALA A 60 -2.65 12.73 12.99
CA ALA A 60 -3.98 13.05 12.49
C ALA A 60 -3.94 13.14 10.96
N ASP A 61 -4.95 12.61 10.28
CA ASP A 61 -5.06 12.74 8.83
C ASP A 61 -5.03 14.22 8.41
N GLU A 62 -5.63 15.08 9.20
CA GLU A 62 -5.73 16.52 8.99
C GLU A 62 -4.36 17.24 9.11
N ASP A 63 -3.34 16.60 9.71
CA ASP A 63 -1.97 17.11 9.74
C ASP A 63 -1.21 16.75 8.44
N ILE A 64 -1.70 15.79 7.66
CA ILE A 64 -1.14 15.37 6.38
C ILE A 64 -1.80 16.13 5.23
N ASP A 65 -3.13 16.06 5.15
CA ASP A 65 -3.94 16.72 4.14
C ASP A 65 -5.36 16.99 4.68
N GLN A 66 -5.93 18.12 4.31
CA GLN A 66 -7.28 18.53 4.73
C GLN A 66 -8.33 18.32 3.63
N GLU A 67 -7.91 17.88 2.44
CA GLU A 67 -8.78 17.68 1.30
C GLU A 67 -9.35 16.26 1.26
N GLY A 68 -10.68 16.15 1.16
CA GLY A 68 -11.35 14.92 0.78
C GLY A 68 -12.17 14.24 1.88
N ASN A 69 -13.08 13.40 1.41
CA ASN A 69 -13.97 12.59 2.24
C ASN A 69 -14.03 11.14 1.72
N GLY A 70 -14.23 10.19 2.63
CA GLY A 70 -14.47 8.79 2.30
C GLY A 70 -13.25 8.04 1.75
N TRP A 71 -13.52 7.05 0.90
CA TRP A 71 -12.50 6.13 0.36
C TRP A 71 -11.40 6.84 -0.45
N LYS A 72 -11.73 7.89 -1.20
CA LYS A 72 -10.73 8.67 -1.95
C LYS A 72 -9.76 9.40 -1.04
N ASN A 73 -10.21 9.86 0.12
CA ASN A 73 -9.35 10.56 1.07
C ASN A 73 -8.19 9.69 1.58
N GLN A 74 -8.40 8.40 1.80
CA GLN A 74 -7.30 7.54 2.23
C GLN A 74 -6.15 7.49 1.22
N GLN A 75 -6.46 7.53 -0.08
CA GLN A 75 -5.45 7.53 -1.13
C GLN A 75 -4.65 8.84 -1.14
N ILE A 76 -5.33 9.96 -0.92
CA ILE A 76 -4.71 11.28 -0.79
C ILE A 76 -3.79 11.28 0.43
N ILE A 77 -4.28 10.89 1.60
CA ILE A 77 -3.52 10.85 2.84
C ILE A 77 -2.27 9.95 2.69
N LYS A 78 -2.43 8.74 2.15
CA LYS A 78 -1.30 7.82 1.91
C LYS A 78 -0.22 8.45 1.03
N SER A 79 -0.62 9.10 -0.06
CA SER A 79 0.30 9.71 -1.03
C SER A 79 0.93 11.01 -0.55
N GLN A 80 0.35 11.69 0.45
CA GLN A 80 0.84 12.96 0.98
C GLN A 80 1.65 12.81 2.28
N PHE A 81 1.75 11.61 2.86
CA PHE A 81 2.49 11.34 4.10
C PHE A 81 3.93 11.88 4.06
N TRP A 82 4.60 11.83 2.93
CA TRP A 82 5.95 12.35 2.74
C TRP A 82 6.11 13.84 3.09
N LYS A 83 5.04 14.64 3.05
CA LYS A 83 5.06 16.07 3.38
C LYS A 83 5.39 16.36 4.84
N LEU A 84 5.20 15.37 5.72
CA LEU A 84 5.57 15.48 7.12
C LEU A 84 7.10 15.50 7.33
N ASN A 85 7.89 15.19 6.30
CA ASN A 85 9.36 15.17 6.37
C ASN A 85 9.93 14.25 7.47
N LEU A 86 9.24 13.16 7.78
CA LEU A 86 9.67 12.20 8.79
C LEU A 86 10.69 11.20 8.23
N CYS A 87 10.61 10.88 6.93
CA CYS A 87 11.42 9.86 6.29
C CYS A 87 11.77 10.19 4.84
N GLU A 88 12.78 9.50 4.30
CA GLU A 88 13.12 9.54 2.87
C GLU A 88 12.24 8.59 2.06
N ASN A 89 11.91 7.44 2.64
CA ASN A 89 11.06 6.41 2.05
C ASN A 89 10.08 5.88 3.10
N TYR A 90 8.97 5.33 2.68
CA TYR A 90 8.03 4.68 3.57
C TYR A 90 7.37 3.46 2.95
N VAL A 91 7.14 2.45 3.78
CA VAL A 91 6.35 1.27 3.44
C VAL A 91 4.90 1.56 3.80
N CYS A 92 4.08 1.79 2.79
CA CYS A 92 2.65 2.02 2.98
C CYS A 92 1.92 0.69 3.10
N ILE A 93 1.29 0.46 4.27
CA ILE A 93 0.68 -0.81 4.67
C ILE A 93 -0.81 -0.58 4.92
N ASP A 94 -1.67 -1.43 4.35
CA ASP A 94 -3.10 -1.40 4.63
C ASP A 94 -3.41 -2.05 5.98
N SER A 95 -4.45 -1.60 6.66
CA SER A 95 -4.84 -2.07 7.99
C SER A 95 -5.19 -3.56 8.07
N ASP A 96 -5.60 -4.16 6.96
CA ASP A 96 -5.95 -5.59 6.84
C ASP A 96 -4.76 -6.50 6.50
N SER A 97 -3.55 -5.98 6.70
CA SER A 97 -2.27 -6.67 6.54
C SER A 97 -1.80 -7.31 7.83
N GLN A 98 -1.03 -8.40 7.70
CA GLN A 98 -0.36 -9.06 8.81
C GLN A 98 1.00 -9.58 8.36
N PHE A 99 2.08 -9.23 9.06
CA PHE A 99 3.37 -9.92 8.91
C PHE A 99 3.30 -11.34 9.47
N ILE A 100 4.01 -12.28 8.88
CA ILE A 100 3.98 -13.69 9.29
C ILE A 100 5.37 -14.29 9.51
N LYS A 101 6.43 -13.49 9.30
CA LYS A 101 7.82 -13.84 9.60
C LYS A 101 8.64 -12.58 9.87
N PRO A 102 9.85 -12.72 10.47
CA PRO A 102 10.76 -11.60 10.64
C PRO A 102 11.04 -10.86 9.34
N PHE A 103 11.07 -9.54 9.42
CA PHE A 103 11.41 -8.65 8.32
C PHE A 103 12.45 -7.62 8.76
N TYR A 104 13.19 -7.11 7.77
CA TYR A 104 14.36 -6.26 7.93
C TYR A 104 14.29 -5.07 6.97
N LEU A 105 15.08 -4.05 7.21
CA LEU A 105 15.24 -2.91 6.30
C LEU A 105 15.59 -3.38 4.87
N SER A 106 16.44 -4.42 4.77
CA SER A 106 16.87 -4.99 3.50
C SER A 106 15.76 -5.67 2.69
N ASP A 107 14.62 -5.99 3.28
CA ASP A 107 13.47 -6.50 2.53
C ASP A 107 12.76 -5.40 1.71
N PHE A 108 13.01 -4.14 2.06
CA PHE A 108 12.37 -2.97 1.45
C PHE A 108 13.33 -2.07 0.68
N MET A 109 14.63 -2.12 1.01
CA MET A 109 15.64 -1.25 0.41
C MET A 109 16.64 -2.05 -0.40
N TYR A 110 16.82 -1.67 -1.67
CA TYR A 110 17.87 -2.24 -2.53
C TYR A 110 19.26 -1.85 -2.04
N ASN A 111 19.41 -0.61 -1.64
CA ASN A 111 20.61 -0.07 -1.01
C ASN A 111 20.23 1.06 -0.03
N GLU A 112 21.22 1.80 0.44
CA GLU A 112 20.99 2.89 1.42
C GLU A 112 20.10 4.03 0.92
N GLU A 113 19.94 4.21 -0.39
CA GLU A 113 19.23 5.35 -1.00
C GLU A 113 17.98 4.93 -1.77
N ILE A 114 17.98 3.74 -2.37
CA ILE A 114 16.97 3.34 -3.34
C ILE A 114 16.11 2.22 -2.76
N PRO A 115 14.81 2.44 -2.61
CA PRO A 115 13.88 1.40 -2.22
C PRO A 115 13.61 0.44 -3.38
N TYR A 116 13.21 -0.80 -3.05
CA TYR A 116 12.55 -1.65 -4.02
C TYR A 116 11.21 -1.05 -4.46
N THR A 117 10.76 -1.43 -5.64
CA THR A 117 9.46 -1.01 -6.18
C THR A 117 8.60 -2.22 -6.49
N ILE A 118 7.40 -2.29 -5.91
CA ILE A 118 6.42 -3.27 -6.36
C ILE A 118 6.03 -2.93 -7.80
N CYS A 119 6.38 -3.81 -8.75
CA CYS A 119 6.15 -3.57 -10.17
C CYS A 119 6.03 -4.90 -10.91
N HIS A 120 4.80 -5.32 -11.18
CA HIS A 120 4.50 -6.61 -11.79
C HIS A 120 3.30 -6.53 -12.75
N GLN A 121 2.86 -7.63 -13.34
CA GLN A 121 1.77 -7.65 -14.32
C GLN A 121 0.49 -8.34 -13.81
N GLN A 122 0.39 -8.66 -12.52
CA GLN A 122 -0.75 -9.39 -11.94
C GLN A 122 -1.07 -10.75 -12.59
N LYS A 123 -0.08 -11.37 -13.25
CA LYS A 123 -0.31 -12.61 -14.01
C LYS A 123 -0.92 -13.72 -13.17
N GLN A 124 -0.47 -13.89 -11.93
CA GLN A 124 -0.99 -14.94 -11.04
C GLN A 124 -2.47 -14.75 -10.72
N LEU A 125 -2.89 -13.50 -10.45
CA LEU A 125 -4.30 -13.18 -10.19
C LEU A 125 -5.16 -13.40 -11.45
N PHE A 126 -4.67 -12.91 -12.59
CA PHE A 126 -5.42 -13.03 -13.84
C PHE A 126 -5.54 -14.48 -14.29
N ASP A 127 -4.48 -15.28 -14.21
CA ASP A 127 -4.52 -16.72 -14.52
C ASP A 127 -5.51 -17.45 -13.59
N TRP A 128 -5.43 -17.19 -12.29
CA TRP A 128 -6.39 -17.76 -11.34
C TRP A 128 -7.84 -17.35 -11.67
N SER A 129 -8.08 -16.13 -12.14
CA SER A 129 -9.43 -15.60 -12.39
C SER A 129 -10.13 -16.20 -13.62
N ILE A 130 -9.36 -16.80 -14.56
CA ILE A 130 -9.90 -17.36 -15.80
C ILE A 130 -10.93 -18.45 -15.48
N GLY A 131 -12.15 -18.25 -15.94
CA GLY A 131 -13.28 -19.16 -15.73
C GLY A 131 -13.83 -19.23 -14.30
N LYS A 132 -13.29 -18.44 -13.36
CA LYS A 132 -13.74 -18.43 -11.97
C LYS A 132 -14.58 -17.20 -11.60
N LEU A 133 -14.29 -16.06 -12.22
CA LEU A 133 -15.03 -14.82 -11.96
C LEU A 133 -16.09 -14.58 -13.05
N PRO A 134 -17.23 -13.97 -12.70
CA PRO A 134 -18.29 -13.63 -13.65
C PRO A 134 -17.95 -12.42 -14.54
N PHE A 135 -16.79 -11.82 -14.34
CA PHE A 135 -16.28 -10.67 -15.09
C PHE A 135 -14.80 -10.89 -15.41
N ASN A 136 -14.28 -10.13 -16.36
CA ASN A 136 -12.86 -10.16 -16.72
C ASN A 136 -12.10 -9.05 -15.95
N PRO A 137 -11.34 -9.36 -14.91
CA PRO A 137 -10.60 -8.37 -14.15
C PRO A 137 -9.46 -7.71 -14.98
N ILE A 138 -8.99 -8.35 -16.06
CA ILE A 138 -7.94 -7.82 -16.93
C ILE A 138 -8.41 -6.55 -17.64
N ASP A 139 -9.66 -6.52 -18.11
CA ASP A 139 -10.19 -5.38 -18.86
C ASP A 139 -10.32 -4.14 -17.95
N SER A 140 -10.82 -4.33 -16.72
CA SER A 140 -10.87 -3.26 -15.72
C SER A 140 -9.46 -2.76 -15.39
N PHE A 141 -8.54 -3.67 -15.10
CA PHE A 141 -7.16 -3.33 -14.81
C PHE A 141 -6.50 -2.51 -15.92
N LYS A 142 -6.60 -2.96 -17.18
CA LYS A 142 -6.03 -2.24 -18.32
C LYS A 142 -6.66 -0.87 -18.51
N LYS A 143 -7.99 -0.79 -18.36
CA LYS A 143 -8.72 0.48 -18.47
C LYS A 143 -8.22 1.49 -17.45
N ASP A 144 -8.11 1.08 -16.20
CA ASP A 144 -7.71 1.97 -15.10
C ASP A 144 -6.25 2.43 -15.26
N ARG A 145 -5.35 1.52 -15.62
CA ARG A 145 -3.94 1.87 -15.88
C ARG A 145 -3.76 2.76 -17.10
N LYS A 146 -4.51 2.49 -18.16
CA LYS A 146 -4.43 3.27 -19.39
C LYS A 146 -4.74 4.75 -19.17
N LEU A 147 -5.66 5.09 -18.28
CA LEU A 147 -5.97 6.48 -17.96
C LEU A 147 -4.74 7.27 -17.52
N VAL A 148 -3.95 6.72 -16.61
CA VAL A 148 -2.75 7.39 -16.08
C VAL A 148 -1.60 7.33 -17.09
N MET A 149 -1.41 6.20 -17.76
CA MET A 149 -0.41 6.05 -18.81
C MET A 149 -0.58 7.08 -19.93
N ASP A 150 -1.82 7.31 -20.37
CA ASP A 150 -2.11 8.27 -21.46
C ASP A 150 -1.79 9.71 -21.04
N LEU A 151 -2.02 10.08 -19.78
CA LEU A 151 -1.67 11.40 -19.26
C LEU A 151 -0.16 11.67 -19.26
N PHE A 152 0.64 10.64 -19.09
CA PHE A 152 2.09 10.73 -19.09
C PHE A 152 2.72 10.32 -20.44
N ASP A 153 1.91 10.13 -21.49
CA ASP A 153 2.32 9.62 -22.83
C ASP A 153 3.16 8.33 -22.73
N ARG A 154 2.98 7.54 -21.64
CA ARG A 154 3.68 6.28 -21.48
C ARG A 154 2.99 5.18 -22.28
N LYS A 155 3.78 4.42 -23.03
CA LYS A 155 3.31 3.29 -23.86
C LYS A 155 3.95 1.98 -23.41
N GLY A 156 3.40 0.88 -23.88
CA GLY A 156 3.93 -0.46 -23.64
C GLY A 156 3.17 -1.23 -22.57
N VAL A 157 3.90 -1.93 -21.70
CA VAL A 157 3.33 -2.89 -20.76
C VAL A 157 2.52 -2.19 -19.66
N PHE A 158 1.39 -2.79 -19.31
CA PHE A 158 0.59 -2.39 -18.15
C PHE A 158 1.19 -3.05 -16.90
N TYR A 159 1.66 -2.20 -15.97
CA TYR A 159 2.15 -2.65 -14.68
C TYR A 159 1.14 -2.39 -13.56
N ASP A 160 1.20 -3.21 -12.54
CA ASP A 160 0.63 -2.95 -11.24
C ASP A 160 1.74 -2.57 -10.26
N PHE A 161 1.51 -1.51 -9.48
CA PHE A 161 2.43 -0.99 -8.48
C PHE A 161 1.91 -1.25 -7.05
N GLY A 162 0.83 -1.98 -6.93
CA GLY A 162 0.27 -2.58 -5.74
C GLY A 162 0.38 -4.10 -5.80
N PRO A 163 -0.25 -4.80 -4.87
CA PRO A 163 -0.95 -4.29 -3.70
C PRO A 163 -0.02 -3.86 -2.56
N SER A 164 -0.63 -3.35 -1.48
CA SER A 164 0.06 -3.14 -0.20
C SER A 164 0.79 -4.43 0.26
N PRO A 165 1.92 -4.34 1.00
CA PRO A 165 2.66 -3.11 1.26
C PRO A 165 3.42 -2.64 0.02
N THR A 166 3.42 -1.34 -0.20
CA THR A 166 4.20 -0.70 -1.25
C THR A 166 5.28 0.18 -0.64
N ILE A 167 6.39 0.33 -1.34
CA ILE A 167 7.52 1.10 -0.85
C ILE A 167 7.60 2.36 -1.71
N TRP A 168 7.42 3.52 -1.07
CA TRP A 168 7.36 4.80 -1.74
C TRP A 168 8.48 5.73 -1.30
N SER A 169 9.10 6.39 -2.28
CA SER A 169 10.12 7.41 -2.03
C SER A 169 9.50 8.80 -2.02
N LYS A 170 9.87 9.60 -1.02
CA LYS A 170 9.56 11.02 -0.96
C LYS A 170 9.98 11.73 -2.25
N LYS A 171 11.17 11.44 -2.77
CA LYS A 171 11.70 12.07 -4.00
C LYS A 171 10.77 11.90 -5.21
N VAL A 172 10.10 10.76 -5.33
CA VAL A 172 9.18 10.49 -6.45
C VAL A 172 7.88 11.29 -6.29
N TRP A 173 7.30 11.28 -5.08
CA TRP A 173 6.09 12.07 -4.79
C TRP A 173 6.33 13.57 -4.92
N GLU A 174 7.45 14.06 -4.39
CA GLU A 174 7.86 15.46 -4.50
C GLU A 174 8.04 15.86 -5.96
N SER A 175 8.69 15.01 -6.77
CA SER A 175 8.83 15.23 -8.21
C SER A 175 7.48 15.27 -8.93
N LEU A 176 6.53 14.39 -8.60
CA LEU A 176 5.18 14.42 -9.16
C LEU A 176 4.47 15.73 -8.81
N GLU A 177 4.57 16.17 -7.56
CA GLU A 177 3.95 17.42 -7.12
C GLU A 177 4.54 18.63 -7.84
N GLU A 178 5.87 18.76 -7.87
CA GLU A 178 6.54 19.93 -8.44
C GLU A 178 6.44 19.99 -9.97
N ASN A 179 6.70 18.86 -10.64
CA ASN A 179 6.87 18.86 -12.10
C ASN A 179 5.58 18.55 -12.87
N TYR A 180 4.54 18.04 -12.23
CA TYR A 180 3.29 17.73 -12.91
C TYR A 180 2.08 18.43 -12.27
N ILE A 181 1.86 18.25 -10.97
CA ILE A 181 0.65 18.76 -10.32
C ILE A 181 0.65 20.29 -10.33
N LYS A 182 1.69 20.93 -9.79
CA LYS A 182 1.82 22.40 -9.75
C LYS A 182 1.89 23.00 -11.14
N THR A 183 2.67 22.40 -12.05
CA THR A 183 2.84 22.88 -13.44
C THR A 183 1.52 22.91 -14.20
N ASN A 184 0.61 22.00 -13.92
CA ASN A 184 -0.71 21.92 -14.57
C ASN A 184 -1.84 22.57 -13.75
N ASN A 185 -1.52 23.27 -12.65
CA ASN A 185 -2.51 23.87 -11.73
C ASN A 185 -3.54 22.83 -11.22
N LEU A 186 -3.07 21.63 -10.90
CA LEU A 186 -3.88 20.54 -10.36
C LEU A 186 -3.70 20.43 -8.85
N THR A 187 -4.55 19.61 -8.22
CA THR A 187 -4.35 19.12 -6.85
C THR A 187 -4.27 17.60 -6.89
N PHE A 188 -3.73 16.98 -5.85
CA PHE A 188 -3.71 15.52 -5.76
C PHE A 188 -5.12 14.94 -5.73
N SER A 189 -6.08 15.65 -5.11
CA SER A 189 -7.49 15.28 -5.12
C SER A 189 -8.05 15.15 -6.54
N LYS A 190 -7.69 16.06 -7.46
CA LYS A 190 -8.10 15.96 -8.86
C LYS A 190 -7.50 14.76 -9.59
N LEU A 191 -6.26 14.39 -9.26
CA LEU A 191 -5.65 13.17 -9.80
C LEU A 191 -6.44 11.93 -9.37
N ILE A 192 -6.75 11.83 -8.08
CA ILE A 192 -7.54 10.73 -7.52
C ILE A 192 -8.98 10.72 -8.06
N ASP A 193 -9.57 11.86 -8.34
CA ASP A 193 -10.88 11.94 -9.02
C ASP A 193 -10.82 11.42 -10.46
N TYR A 194 -9.71 11.66 -11.14
CA TYR A 194 -9.51 11.19 -12.50
C TYR A 194 -9.24 9.67 -12.56
N SER A 195 -8.34 9.17 -11.72
CA SER A 195 -8.06 7.74 -11.58
C SER A 195 -7.77 7.42 -10.11
N PRO A 196 -8.69 6.73 -9.41
CA PRO A 196 -8.59 6.51 -7.97
C PRO A 196 -7.63 5.37 -7.63
N SER A 197 -6.35 5.59 -7.88
CA SER A 197 -5.26 4.65 -7.57
C SER A 197 -3.95 5.39 -7.35
N GLU A 198 -3.64 5.65 -6.09
CA GLU A 198 -2.38 6.26 -5.67
C GLU A 198 -1.18 5.44 -6.15
N PHE A 199 -1.30 4.13 -6.16
CA PHE A 199 -0.27 3.21 -6.69
C PHE A 199 0.06 3.51 -8.16
N SER A 200 -0.98 3.75 -8.97
CA SER A 200 -0.80 4.03 -10.40
C SER A 200 -0.12 5.37 -10.63
N TRP A 201 -0.52 6.41 -9.89
CA TRP A 201 0.09 7.74 -10.01
C TRP A 201 1.57 7.69 -9.64
N TYR A 202 1.91 7.03 -8.53
CA TYR A 202 3.31 6.85 -8.13
C TYR A 202 4.13 6.09 -9.17
N GLY A 203 3.66 4.90 -9.54
CA GLY A 203 4.42 3.99 -10.39
C GLY A 203 4.56 4.48 -11.82
N GLU A 204 3.49 5.03 -12.42
CA GLU A 204 3.55 5.58 -13.77
C GLU A 204 4.45 6.83 -13.84
N TRP A 205 4.41 7.69 -12.80
CA TRP A 205 5.33 8.83 -12.72
C TRP A 205 6.78 8.40 -12.56
N LEU A 206 7.03 7.42 -11.71
CA LEU A 206 8.35 6.84 -11.49
C LEU A 206 8.96 6.31 -12.82
N LEU A 207 8.16 5.59 -13.62
CA LEU A 207 8.56 5.11 -14.93
C LEU A 207 8.80 6.25 -15.93
N THR A 208 7.89 7.22 -15.99
CA THR A 208 7.95 8.37 -16.91
C THR A 208 9.19 9.22 -16.68
N MET A 209 9.55 9.43 -15.43
CA MET A 209 10.71 10.25 -15.05
C MET A 209 12.02 9.46 -14.98
N ASN A 210 12.00 8.17 -15.36
CA ASN A 210 13.17 7.29 -15.36
C ASN A 210 13.91 7.24 -14.01
N PHE A 211 13.16 7.23 -12.90
CA PHE A 211 13.77 6.96 -11.61
C PHE A 211 14.34 5.52 -11.59
N PRO A 212 15.41 5.28 -10.81
CA PRO A 212 15.93 3.92 -10.65
C PRO A 212 14.86 2.98 -10.11
N ILE A 213 14.67 1.82 -10.74
CA ILE A 213 13.69 0.81 -10.36
C ILE A 213 14.37 -0.51 -10.13
N TYR A 214 14.13 -1.09 -8.97
CA TYR A 214 14.46 -2.47 -8.63
C TYR A 214 13.14 -3.18 -8.34
N PRO A 215 12.56 -3.87 -9.36
CA PRO A 215 11.20 -4.39 -9.28
C PRO A 215 11.12 -5.60 -8.36
N LEU A 216 10.05 -5.66 -7.58
CA LEU A 216 9.64 -6.81 -6.79
C LEU A 216 8.22 -7.25 -7.15
N GLU A 217 7.98 -8.54 -7.07
CA GLU A 217 6.64 -9.11 -6.92
C GLU A 217 6.04 -8.70 -5.55
N PRO A 218 4.72 -8.81 -5.35
CA PRO A 218 4.10 -8.48 -4.08
C PRO A 218 4.77 -9.18 -2.88
N LEU A 219 5.11 -8.40 -1.87
CA LEU A 219 5.74 -8.91 -0.65
C LEU A 219 4.78 -9.73 0.21
N PHE A 220 3.48 -9.46 0.09
CA PHE A 220 2.43 -10.15 0.84
C PHE A 220 1.55 -10.97 -0.10
N LYS A 221 1.08 -12.12 0.40
CA LYS A 221 0.04 -12.88 -0.26
C LYS A 221 -1.30 -12.20 -0.05
N VAL A 222 -1.94 -11.77 -1.14
CA VAL A 222 -3.21 -11.05 -1.09
C VAL A 222 -4.36 -11.95 -1.47
N TYR A 223 -5.38 -12.01 -0.61
CA TYR A 223 -6.65 -12.64 -0.90
C TYR A 223 -7.65 -11.58 -1.38
N HIS A 224 -7.58 -11.27 -2.67
CA HIS A 224 -8.47 -10.30 -3.31
C HIS A 224 -9.93 -10.75 -3.30
N TYR A 225 -10.16 -12.07 -3.31
CA TYR A 225 -11.48 -12.68 -3.34
C TYR A 225 -11.60 -13.78 -2.30
N LYS A 226 -12.76 -13.88 -1.66
CA LYS A 226 -13.09 -14.94 -0.69
C LYS A 226 -12.77 -16.34 -1.23
N GLN A 227 -12.99 -16.56 -2.52
CA GLN A 227 -12.76 -17.85 -3.15
C GLN A 227 -11.28 -18.27 -3.11
N GLN A 228 -10.34 -17.34 -3.31
CA GLN A 228 -8.90 -17.63 -3.18
C GLN A 228 -8.56 -18.17 -1.80
N TYR A 229 -9.11 -17.52 -0.77
CA TYR A 229 -8.91 -17.93 0.62
C TYR A 229 -9.50 -19.32 0.89
N LEU A 230 -10.74 -19.58 0.43
CA LEU A 230 -11.41 -20.87 0.62
C LEU A 230 -10.69 -22.01 -0.12
N GLU A 231 -10.22 -21.78 -1.35
CA GLU A 231 -9.43 -22.75 -2.10
C GLU A 231 -8.13 -23.13 -1.38
N ASP A 232 -7.42 -22.15 -0.84
CA ASP A 232 -6.20 -22.45 -0.09
C ASP A 232 -6.50 -23.22 1.21
N LYS A 233 -7.56 -22.87 1.93
CA LYS A 233 -8.01 -23.63 3.11
C LYS A 233 -8.38 -25.07 2.77
N GLN A 234 -9.10 -25.28 1.67
CA GLN A 234 -9.47 -26.64 1.19
C GLN A 234 -8.23 -27.47 0.80
N ARG A 235 -7.19 -26.81 0.28
CA ARG A 235 -5.90 -27.44 -0.04
C ARG A 235 -5.01 -27.69 1.16
N GLY A 236 -5.43 -27.30 2.37
CA GLY A 236 -4.65 -27.44 3.60
C GLY A 236 -3.46 -26.49 3.69
N ILE A 237 -3.50 -25.36 2.97
CA ILE A 237 -2.46 -24.34 3.06
C ILE A 237 -2.51 -23.66 4.43
N ILE A 238 -1.42 -23.63 5.13
CA ILE A 238 -1.23 -22.98 6.43
C ILE A 238 -0.20 -21.85 6.33
N LEU A 239 -0.10 -21.01 7.36
CA LEU A 239 0.85 -19.89 7.38
C LEU A 239 2.32 -20.35 7.13
N ASP A 240 2.70 -21.52 7.63
CA ASP A 240 4.04 -22.07 7.41
C ASP A 240 4.38 -22.33 5.95
N ASN A 241 3.38 -22.62 5.12
CA ASN A 241 3.57 -22.73 3.67
C ASN A 241 3.75 -21.33 3.04
N ILE A 242 2.99 -20.35 3.51
CA ILE A 242 2.94 -19.00 2.95
C ILE A 242 4.23 -18.23 3.27
N LYS A 243 4.75 -18.34 4.51
CA LYS A 243 5.95 -17.61 4.95
C LYS A 243 7.23 -17.96 4.18
N ASN A 244 7.24 -19.08 3.44
CA ASN A 244 8.37 -19.42 2.58
C ASN A 244 8.50 -18.47 1.37
N LEU A 245 7.38 -17.88 0.94
CA LEU A 245 7.32 -17.02 -0.25
C LEU A 245 7.05 -15.56 0.08
N TYR A 246 6.33 -15.28 1.17
CA TYR A 246 5.81 -13.94 1.48
C TYR A 246 6.24 -13.49 2.87
N LEU A 247 6.39 -12.16 3.04
CA LEU A 247 6.62 -11.54 4.36
C LEU A 247 5.34 -11.47 5.18
N GLY A 248 4.19 -11.46 4.52
CA GLY A 248 2.92 -11.29 5.17
C GLY A 248 1.73 -11.75 4.33
N ILE A 249 0.55 -11.48 4.84
CA ILE A 249 -0.73 -11.73 4.16
C ILE A 249 -1.62 -10.50 4.25
N ILE A 250 -2.53 -10.37 3.28
CA ILE A 250 -3.63 -9.41 3.29
C ILE A 250 -4.94 -10.18 3.16
N LEU A 251 -5.79 -10.01 4.15
CA LEU A 251 -7.15 -10.54 4.16
C LEU A 251 -8.11 -9.37 3.91
N GLN A 252 -8.35 -9.06 2.62
CA GLN A 252 -9.07 -7.84 2.25
C GLN A 252 -10.44 -7.72 2.92
N SER A 253 -10.66 -6.61 3.61
CA SER A 253 -11.87 -6.34 4.38
C SER A 253 -13.14 -6.27 3.53
N ASN A 254 -13.01 -5.94 2.25
CA ASN A 254 -14.11 -5.72 1.30
C ASN A 254 -15.01 -6.95 1.05
N TRP A 255 -14.51 -8.17 1.28
CA TRP A 255 -15.31 -9.40 1.15
C TRP A 255 -15.65 -10.04 2.50
N GLY A 256 -15.48 -9.30 3.61
CA GLY A 256 -15.74 -9.80 4.96
C GLY A 256 -14.74 -10.87 5.40
N ALA A 257 -13.46 -10.67 5.06
CA ALA A 257 -12.38 -11.57 5.46
C ALA A 257 -12.30 -11.73 6.99
N PRO A 258 -11.90 -12.92 7.47
CA PRO A 258 -11.60 -13.10 8.89
C PRO A 258 -10.45 -12.17 9.30
N LEU A 259 -10.35 -11.89 10.59
CA LEU A 259 -9.30 -11.03 11.13
C LEU A 259 -7.91 -11.68 11.04
N LYS A 260 -7.83 -12.99 11.21
CA LYS A 260 -6.59 -13.77 11.13
C LYS A 260 -6.74 -14.93 10.13
N TYR A 261 -5.60 -15.34 9.55
CA TYR A 261 -5.55 -16.47 8.61
C TYR A 261 -5.81 -17.81 9.29
#